data_89bf7ba50b0ce711ba876749efdf7b1e
#
_entry.id   89bf7ba50b0ce711ba876749efdf7b1e
#
_cell.length_a   1.000
_cell.length_b   1.000
_cell.length_c   1.000
_cell.angle_alpha   90.00
_cell.angle_beta   90.00
_cell.angle_gamma   90.00
#
_symmetry.space_group_name_H-M   'P 1'
#
loop_
_entity.id
_entity.type
_entity.pdbx_description
1 polymer ?
#
loop_
_entity_poly.entity_id
_entity_poly.type
_entity_poly.pdbx_seq_one_letter_code
_entity_poly.pdbx_strand_id
1 'polypeptide(L)'
;MPEISKFYGIAISMNYKEHNPPHFHAIYQEYEISIEIKTGVVKGSMPKRALKMLFEWLELHKDELLEDWELAQNRKSLIKIPPLN
;
A
#
# COMPACT_ATOMS: atom_id res chain seq x y z
N MET A 1 -9.28 -5.37 -6.75
CA MET A 1 -8.40 -4.87 -5.69
C MET A 1 -8.98 -3.58 -5.12
N PRO A 2 -9.38 -3.58 -3.85
CA PRO A 2 -9.88 -2.34 -3.26
C PRO A 2 -8.78 -1.28 -3.16
N GLU A 3 -9.08 -0.10 -3.67
CA GLU A 3 -8.17 1.04 -3.56
C GLU A 3 -8.35 1.69 -2.19
N ILE A 4 -7.25 1.89 -1.47
CA ILE A 4 -7.29 2.47 -0.13
C ILE A 4 -6.72 3.88 -0.08
N SER A 5 -5.96 4.29 -1.08
CA SER A 5 -5.47 5.65 -1.19
C SER A 5 -5.01 5.93 -2.61
N LYS A 6 -4.87 7.22 -2.95
CA LYS A 6 -4.34 7.63 -4.25
C LYS A 6 -3.74 9.02 -4.12
N PHE A 7 -2.50 9.17 -4.59
CA PHE A 7 -1.81 10.46 -4.54
C PHE A 7 -0.72 10.51 -5.60
N TYR A 8 -0.59 11.68 -6.23
CA TYR A 8 0.45 11.94 -7.25
C TYR A 8 0.51 10.86 -8.34
N GLY A 9 -0.65 10.34 -8.75
CA GLY A 9 -0.73 9.32 -9.79
C GLY A 9 -0.43 7.91 -9.32
N ILE A 10 -0.19 7.71 -8.02
CA ILE A 10 0.07 6.40 -7.43
C ILE A 10 -1.21 5.89 -6.78
N ALA A 11 -1.68 4.73 -7.21
CA ALA A 11 -2.87 4.10 -6.62
C ALA A 11 -2.43 3.00 -5.65
N ILE A 12 -2.94 3.06 -4.43
CA ILE A 12 -2.61 2.08 -3.39
C ILE A 12 -3.80 1.15 -3.21
N SER A 13 -3.55 -0.14 -3.22
CA SER A 13 -4.60 -1.14 -3.06
C SER A 13 -4.14 -2.27 -2.15
N MET A 14 -5.11 -3.03 -1.63
CA MET A 14 -4.83 -4.17 -0.77
C MET A 14 -5.85 -5.25 -1.09
N ASN A 15 -5.38 -6.46 -1.35
CA ASN A 15 -6.25 -7.58 -1.68
C ASN A 15 -6.75 -8.27 -0.42
N TYR A 16 -7.93 -8.87 -0.52
CA TYR A 16 -8.47 -9.68 0.56
C TYR A 16 -7.75 -11.02 0.63
N LYS A 17 -7.51 -11.49 1.86
CA LYS A 17 -6.96 -12.82 2.13
C LYS A 17 -5.65 -13.14 1.42
N GLU A 18 -4.76 -12.17 1.35
CA GLU A 18 -3.44 -12.39 0.83
C GLU A 18 -2.55 -13.08 1.87
N HIS A 19 -1.47 -13.70 1.40
CA HIS A 19 -0.53 -14.38 2.27
C HIS A 19 0.35 -13.41 3.04
N ASN A 20 0.72 -13.77 4.28
CA ASN A 20 1.72 -13.04 5.04
C ASN A 20 3.06 -13.04 4.30
N PRO A 21 3.91 -12.03 4.52
CA PRO A 21 3.77 -10.95 5.50
C PRO A 21 2.81 -9.86 5.04
N PRO A 22 2.33 -9.00 5.96
CA PRO A 22 1.44 -7.89 5.61
C PRO A 22 2.08 -6.99 4.57
N HIS A 23 1.34 -6.72 3.48
CA HIS A 23 1.85 -5.91 2.38
C HIS A 23 0.70 -5.21 1.66
N PHE A 24 1.04 -4.19 0.87
CA PHE A 24 0.07 -3.51 0.01
C PHE A 24 0.65 -3.40 -1.40
N HIS A 25 -0.21 -3.08 -2.34
CA HIS A 25 0.17 -2.93 -3.75
C HIS A 25 0.12 -1.47 -4.15
N ALA A 26 1.03 -1.07 -5.03
CA ALA A 26 1.06 0.29 -5.56
C ALA A 26 1.23 0.23 -7.07
N ILE A 27 0.41 1.03 -7.78
CA ILE A 27 0.46 1.11 -9.24
C ILE A 27 0.72 2.56 -9.62
N TYR A 28 1.73 2.76 -10.48
CA TYR A 28 2.08 4.06 -10.99
C TYR A 28 2.41 3.90 -12.49
N GLN A 29 1.57 4.47 -13.36
CA GLN A 29 1.68 4.30 -14.80
C GLN A 29 1.69 2.80 -15.15
N GLU A 30 2.73 2.31 -15.84
CA GLU A 30 2.84 0.88 -16.18
C GLU A 30 3.54 0.07 -15.09
N TYR A 31 3.96 0.70 -14.00
CA TYR A 31 4.69 0.03 -12.92
C TYR A 31 3.75 -0.48 -11.85
N GLU A 32 4.03 -1.67 -11.37
CA GLU A 32 3.28 -2.25 -10.24
C GLU A 32 4.26 -2.91 -9.29
N ILE A 33 4.13 -2.61 -7.99
CA ILE A 33 4.99 -3.18 -6.96
C ILE A 33 4.15 -3.60 -5.75
N SER A 34 4.74 -4.41 -4.89
CA SER A 34 4.21 -4.64 -3.55
C SER A 34 5.27 -4.23 -2.52
N ILE A 35 4.81 -3.72 -1.38
CA ILE A 35 5.70 -3.28 -0.30
C ILE A 35 5.23 -3.92 1.00
N GLU A 36 6.16 -4.56 1.72
CA GLU A 36 5.86 -5.10 3.05
C GLU A 36 5.74 -3.96 4.04
N ILE A 37 4.65 -3.97 4.79
CA ILE A 37 4.34 -2.85 5.70
C ILE A 37 5.36 -2.73 6.82
N LYS A 38 5.78 -3.85 7.40
CA LYS A 38 6.65 -3.83 8.59
C LYS A 38 8.12 -3.63 8.23
N THR A 39 8.58 -4.16 7.11
CA THR A 39 10.00 -4.15 6.75
C THR A 39 10.36 -3.15 5.67
N GLY A 40 9.39 -2.75 4.83
CA GLY A 40 9.64 -1.88 3.69
C GLY A 40 10.22 -2.61 2.49
N VAL A 41 10.28 -3.94 2.51
CA VAL A 41 10.81 -4.71 1.39
C VAL A 41 9.90 -4.53 0.17
N VAL A 42 10.50 -4.19 -0.98
CA VAL A 42 9.79 -3.93 -2.23
C VAL A 42 9.98 -5.10 -3.19
N LYS A 43 8.88 -5.55 -3.79
CA LYS A 43 8.91 -6.51 -4.88
C LYS A 43 8.40 -5.83 -6.14
N GLY A 44 9.20 -5.86 -7.21
CA GLY A 44 8.92 -5.16 -8.44
C GLY A 44 9.78 -3.91 -8.56
N SER A 45 9.50 -3.09 -9.57
CA SER A 45 10.28 -1.87 -9.76
C SER A 45 9.37 -0.69 -10.07
N MET A 46 9.83 0.50 -9.70
CA MET A 46 9.09 1.74 -9.86
C MET A 46 10.09 2.89 -9.88
N PRO A 47 9.81 4.00 -10.56
CA PRO A 47 10.73 5.14 -10.57
C PRO A 47 11.08 5.59 -9.14
N LYS A 48 12.32 5.99 -8.95
CA LYS A 48 12.84 6.35 -7.64
C LYS A 48 12.01 7.43 -6.96
N ARG A 49 11.53 8.42 -7.72
CA ARG A 49 10.70 9.50 -7.18
C ARG A 49 9.42 8.94 -6.57
N ALA A 50 8.77 8.00 -7.27
CA ALA A 50 7.53 7.41 -6.78
C ALA A 50 7.80 6.56 -5.53
N LEU A 51 8.89 5.79 -5.53
CA LEU A 51 9.28 5.01 -4.34
C LEU A 51 9.50 5.91 -3.13
N LYS A 52 10.15 7.05 -3.33
CA LYS A 52 10.41 7.98 -2.23
C LYS A 52 9.11 8.47 -1.60
N MET A 53 8.15 8.84 -2.44
CA MET A 53 6.83 9.27 -1.96
C MET A 53 6.11 8.14 -1.23
N LEU A 54 6.20 6.92 -1.74
CA LEU A 54 5.58 5.77 -1.11
C LEU A 54 6.16 5.49 0.27
N PHE A 55 7.47 5.58 0.42
CA PHE A 55 8.09 5.36 1.73
C PHE A 55 7.72 6.44 2.73
N GLU A 56 7.61 7.70 2.29
CA GLU A 56 7.13 8.77 3.17
C GLU A 56 5.71 8.48 3.64
N TRP A 57 4.84 8.09 2.72
CA TRP A 57 3.45 7.79 3.04
C TRP A 57 3.35 6.57 3.96
N LEU A 58 4.15 5.54 3.69
CA LEU A 58 4.18 4.34 4.53
C LEU A 58 4.54 4.68 5.98
N GLU A 59 5.56 5.52 6.18
CA GLU A 59 5.96 5.92 7.53
C GLU A 59 4.84 6.65 8.26
N LEU A 60 4.10 7.51 7.56
CA LEU A 60 3.01 8.27 8.17
C LEU A 60 1.80 7.41 8.50
N HIS A 61 1.57 6.33 7.75
CA HIS A 61 0.32 5.58 7.83
C HIS A 61 0.50 4.10 8.12
N LYS A 62 1.61 3.73 8.73
CA LYS A 62 1.94 2.34 8.99
C LYS A 62 0.87 1.62 9.82
N ASP A 63 0.39 2.27 10.88
CA ASP A 63 -0.62 1.68 11.75
C ASP A 63 -1.95 1.49 11.02
N GLU A 64 -2.33 2.47 10.21
CA GLU A 64 -3.56 2.39 9.41
C GLU A 64 -3.47 1.27 8.37
N LEU A 65 -2.30 1.08 7.78
CA LEU A 65 -2.08 0.00 6.81
C LEU A 65 -2.17 -1.37 7.48
N LEU A 66 -1.64 -1.51 8.69
CA LEU A 66 -1.74 -2.76 9.44
C LEU A 66 -3.18 -3.05 9.83
N GLU A 67 -3.94 -2.02 10.17
CA GLU A 67 -5.36 -2.17 10.47
C GLU A 67 -6.13 -2.65 9.24
N ASP A 68 -5.87 -2.04 8.07
CA ASP A 68 -6.50 -2.48 6.83
C ASP A 68 -6.11 -3.90 6.47
N TRP A 69 -4.88 -4.31 6.76
CA TRP A 69 -4.46 -5.69 6.55
C TRP A 69 -5.31 -6.66 7.36
N GLU A 70 -5.56 -6.34 8.63
CA GLU A 70 -6.42 -7.17 9.48
C GLU A 70 -7.85 -7.21 8.95
N LEU A 71 -8.39 -6.06 8.52
CA LEU A 71 -9.73 -6.00 7.95
C LEU A 71 -9.82 -6.88 6.69
N ALA A 72 -8.78 -6.82 5.84
CA ALA A 72 -8.75 -7.62 4.62
C ALA A 72 -8.70 -9.12 4.92
N GLN A 73 -7.95 -9.53 5.95
CA GLN A 73 -7.89 -10.93 6.34
C GLN A 73 -9.24 -11.44 6.81
N ASN A 74 -10.05 -10.58 7.42
CA ASN A 74 -11.38 -10.91 7.93
C ASN A 74 -12.49 -10.58 6.94
N ARG A 75 -12.15 -10.26 5.69
CA ARG A 75 -13.09 -9.91 4.62
C ARG A 75 -14.02 -8.76 4.98
N LYS A 76 -13.53 -7.82 5.78
CA LYS A 76 -14.28 -6.63 6.13
C LYS A 76 -13.93 -5.48 5.21
N SER A 77 -14.80 -4.48 5.13
CA SER A 77 -14.55 -3.30 4.29
C SER A 77 -13.29 -2.57 4.76
N LEU A 78 -12.43 -2.21 3.82
CA LEU A 78 -11.20 -1.48 4.12
C LEU A 78 -11.49 -0.01 4.34
N ILE A 79 -10.67 0.64 5.17
CA ILE A 79 -10.80 2.05 5.49
C ILE A 79 -9.87 2.85 4.57
N LYS A 80 -10.39 3.91 3.96
CA LYS A 80 -9.57 4.80 3.15
C LYS A 80 -8.54 5.50 4.03
N ILE A 81 -7.31 5.57 3.53
CA ILE A 81 -6.21 6.21 4.24
C ILE A 81 -5.90 7.54 3.57
N PRO A 82 -5.67 8.63 4.35
CA PRO A 82 -5.38 9.93 3.76
C PRO A 82 -4.19 9.88 2.81
N PRO A 83 -4.26 10.61 1.69
CA PRO A 83 -3.14 10.63 0.74
C PRO A 83 -1.96 11.45 1.27
N LEU A 84 -0.82 11.28 0.61
CA LEU A 84 0.35 12.11 0.86
C LEU A 84 0.08 13.52 0.31
N ASN A 85 0.37 14.52 1.08
CA ASN A 85 0.18 15.91 0.67
C ASN A 85 1.34 16.44 -0.16
#